data_14c2f346b2e53bb24cff1d32e7c7e7f0
#
_entry.id   14c2f346b2e53bb24cff1d32e7c7e7f0
#
_cell.length_a   1.000
_cell.length_b   1.000
_cell.length_c   1.000
_cell.angle_alpha   90.00
_cell.angle_beta   90.00
_cell.angle_gamma   90.00
#
_symmetry.space_group_name_H-M   'P 1'
#
loop_
_entity.id
_entity.type
_entity.pdbx_description
1 polymer ?
#
loop_
_entity_poly.entity_id
_entity_poly.type
_entity_poly.pdbx_seq_one_letter_code
_entity_poly.pdbx_strand_id
1 'polypeptide(L)'
;MTRLARTGGVTGTPSTLVRETCASGLDVQRGEVLVPTLLGGEHSEAISCAAAPLVAGSLNRKARPVRLAPAPRYTDAGADGDAVLYLATCPQPGGAITVIAAAAALGDRLSAAVAMAAVQEWAAVAGSRVVLAAGSPWCNGALGAAETCRRAAAEHSARGRTVRVLGPLSVPPEAAAELDMLGVVQVTSLADAEEGDVILFPAHGVSSQVRAEAAERGLVVIDATCPLVARAQEAAGRLAGRGQHVVLIGQPQAAAANPIASRAVGQVTIVENTGGTTALNVRDAQRISYMLQPGLPVEAASGVIGALRSRYPAAQGIPPAGLCYAPSDRLATVRAVATGSDLVLVLGDPRSGDARQVVSQARDAGARVQPIGTVFDLTPDLLDGVTTVGMIESTSAHSGLAAQFIAAIGGLGQLNVARRQVRTEPPALEDREGRARRLRRGGRAPEYRSASAVAADRRTGTRTASTTA
;
A
#
# COMPACT_ATOMS: atom_id res chain seq x y z
N MET A 1 6.75 48.82 -3.85
CA MET A 1 5.78 48.76 -4.97
C MET A 1 5.35 47.32 -5.19
N THR A 2 4.14 46.96 -4.79
CA THR A 2 3.61 45.60 -4.89
C THR A 2 3.09 45.37 -6.32
N ARG A 3 3.75 44.54 -7.13
CA ARG A 3 3.24 44.16 -8.46
C ARG A 3 2.36 42.92 -8.32
N LEU A 4 1.10 43.04 -8.69
CA LEU A 4 0.14 41.95 -8.85
C LEU A 4 0.21 41.39 -10.28
N ALA A 5 0.70 40.17 -10.44
CA ALA A 5 0.62 39.49 -11.73
C ALA A 5 -0.70 38.67 -11.78
N ARG A 6 -1.59 39.04 -12.71
CA ARG A 6 -2.82 38.28 -13.00
C ARG A 6 -2.54 37.24 -14.09
N THR A 7 -2.76 35.99 -13.80
CA THR A 7 -2.86 34.95 -14.84
C THR A 7 -4.31 34.85 -15.30
N GLY A 8 -4.51 34.92 -16.63
CA GLY A 8 -5.82 34.94 -17.29
C GLY A 8 -6.57 33.60 -17.15
N GLY A 9 -7.88 33.72 -16.96
CA GLY A 9 -8.77 32.70 -16.50
C GLY A 9 -9.15 31.57 -17.46
N VAL A 10 -9.53 30.46 -16.84
CA VAL A 10 -10.57 29.53 -17.30
C VAL A 10 -11.46 29.21 -16.10
N THR A 11 -12.72 29.34 -16.28
CA THR A 11 -13.90 29.16 -15.44
C THR A 11 -13.75 28.34 -14.14
N GLY A 12 -13.93 28.99 -12.96
CA GLY A 12 -14.57 28.36 -11.81
C GLY A 12 -13.85 28.36 -10.47
N THR A 13 -12.56 28.73 -10.37
CA THR A 13 -11.85 28.86 -9.08
C THR A 13 -11.28 30.26 -8.94
N PRO A 14 -11.35 30.89 -7.73
CA PRO A 14 -10.68 32.17 -7.52
C PRO A 14 -9.18 31.94 -7.75
N SER A 15 -8.61 32.60 -8.75
CA SER A 15 -7.17 32.53 -9.04
C SER A 15 -6.39 32.93 -7.79
N THR A 16 -5.63 32.00 -7.22
CA THR A 16 -4.76 32.24 -6.10
C THR A 16 -3.69 33.26 -6.54
N LEU A 17 -3.69 34.45 -5.93
CA LEU A 17 -2.77 35.52 -6.31
C LEU A 17 -1.39 35.25 -5.74
N VAL A 18 -0.37 35.24 -6.61
CA VAL A 18 1.03 35.21 -6.18
C VAL A 18 1.48 36.62 -5.82
N ARG A 19 1.97 36.79 -4.61
CA ARG A 19 2.57 38.04 -4.11
C ARG A 19 4.08 37.95 -4.22
N GLU A 20 4.70 39.05 -4.57
CA GLU A 20 6.14 39.24 -4.53
C GLU A 20 6.46 40.26 -3.44
N THR A 21 7.43 39.96 -2.58
CA THR A 21 7.93 40.90 -1.55
C THR A 21 9.43 40.76 -1.41
N CYS A 22 10.12 41.88 -1.13
CA CYS A 22 11.51 41.85 -0.69
C CYS A 22 11.54 41.52 0.80
N ALA A 23 12.37 40.57 1.19
CA ALA A 23 12.46 40.06 2.54
C ALA A 23 13.90 40.07 3.04
N SER A 24 14.05 40.26 4.35
CA SER A 24 15.32 40.08 5.07
C SER A 24 15.21 38.95 6.06
N GLY A 25 16.33 38.31 6.38
CA GLY A 25 16.41 37.19 7.31
C GLY A 25 16.15 35.83 6.65
N LEU A 26 16.03 35.81 5.32
CA LEU A 26 16.02 34.57 4.55
C LEU A 26 17.46 34.29 4.10
N ASP A 27 18.12 33.31 4.71
CA ASP A 27 19.46 32.88 4.28
C ASP A 27 19.35 32.17 2.92
N VAL A 28 19.47 32.94 1.81
CA VAL A 28 19.41 32.43 0.43
C VAL A 28 20.68 32.80 -0.30
N GLN A 29 21.36 31.76 -0.84
CA GLN A 29 22.59 31.95 -1.62
C GLN A 29 22.27 32.24 -3.10
N ARG A 30 23.18 32.93 -3.80
CA ARG A 30 23.05 33.12 -5.24
C ARG A 30 23.17 31.79 -5.96
N GLY A 31 22.31 31.55 -6.93
CA GLY A 31 22.25 30.31 -7.72
C GLY A 31 21.37 29.23 -7.12
N GLU A 32 20.88 29.38 -5.88
CA GLU A 32 19.91 28.47 -5.28
C GLU A 32 18.51 29.11 -5.16
N VAL A 33 17.52 28.26 -4.93
CA VAL A 33 16.15 28.65 -4.53
C VAL A 33 15.87 28.05 -3.16
N LEU A 34 15.50 28.89 -2.20
CA LEU A 34 15.00 28.44 -0.90
C LEU A 34 13.50 28.17 -1.02
N VAL A 35 13.08 26.98 -0.61
CA VAL A 35 11.66 26.62 -0.47
C VAL A 35 11.37 26.45 1.03
N PRO A 36 10.64 27.40 1.64
CA PRO A 36 10.35 27.34 3.06
C PRO A 36 9.43 26.16 3.39
N THR A 37 9.75 25.40 4.44
CA THR A 37 8.85 24.40 5.04
C THR A 37 7.97 25.00 6.11
N LEU A 38 8.40 26.12 6.68
CA LEU A 38 7.71 26.94 7.66
C LEU A 38 8.04 28.40 7.37
N LEU A 39 7.05 29.28 7.33
CA LEU A 39 7.22 30.69 7.06
C LEU A 39 6.59 31.52 8.19
N GLY A 40 7.37 32.33 8.88
CA GLY A 40 6.89 33.18 9.96
C GLY A 40 7.40 34.62 9.86
N GLY A 41 6.52 35.60 10.08
CA GLY A 41 6.92 37.02 10.20
C GLY A 41 7.41 37.36 11.62
N GLU A 42 8.06 38.50 11.77
CA GLU A 42 8.67 38.93 13.02
C GLU A 42 7.69 39.03 14.21
N HIS A 43 6.40 39.24 13.92
CA HIS A 43 5.33 39.40 14.91
C HIS A 43 4.12 38.46 14.66
N SER A 44 4.25 37.45 13.81
CA SER A 44 3.17 36.54 13.47
C SER A 44 3.55 35.08 13.76
N GLU A 45 2.54 34.25 14.08
CA GLU A 45 2.74 32.82 14.15
C GLU A 45 3.25 32.26 12.83
N ALA A 46 4.16 31.28 12.92
CA ALA A 46 4.73 30.69 11.74
C ALA A 46 3.71 29.76 11.04
N ILE A 47 3.57 29.93 9.73
CA ILE A 47 2.62 29.20 8.89
C ILE A 47 3.32 28.02 8.22
N SER A 48 2.69 26.86 8.24
CA SER A 48 3.20 25.67 7.57
C SER A 48 3.14 25.84 6.04
N CYS A 49 4.24 25.50 5.38
CA CYS A 49 4.34 25.41 3.92
C CYS A 49 4.29 23.93 3.50
N ALA A 50 3.19 23.25 3.78
CA ALA A 50 3.05 21.80 3.56
C ALA A 50 3.25 21.39 2.09
N ALA A 51 3.00 22.30 1.12
CA ALA A 51 3.27 22.08 -0.30
C ALA A 51 4.76 22.26 -0.68
N ALA A 52 5.66 22.56 0.25
CA ALA A 52 7.08 22.80 -0.04
C ALA A 52 7.75 21.64 -0.83
N PRO A 53 7.50 20.34 -0.55
CA PRO A 53 8.06 19.26 -1.36
C PRO A 53 7.63 19.29 -2.84
N LEU A 54 6.40 19.75 -3.11
CA LEU A 54 5.87 19.88 -4.48
C LEU A 54 6.61 20.97 -5.26
N VAL A 55 6.80 22.12 -4.63
CA VAL A 55 7.56 23.25 -5.20
C VAL A 55 9.00 22.85 -5.45
N ALA A 56 9.65 22.19 -4.47
CA ALA A 56 11.02 21.69 -4.60
C ALA A 56 11.14 20.66 -5.73
N GLY A 57 10.18 19.77 -5.90
CA GLY A 57 10.14 18.81 -7.01
C GLY A 57 10.11 19.51 -8.37
N SER A 58 9.29 20.56 -8.54
CA SER A 58 9.24 21.36 -9.77
C SER A 58 10.58 22.04 -10.07
N LEU A 59 11.23 22.58 -9.06
CA LEU A 59 12.54 23.23 -9.19
C LEU A 59 13.65 22.23 -9.52
N ASN A 60 13.68 21.08 -8.87
CA ASN A 60 14.65 20.00 -9.15
C ASN A 60 14.56 19.52 -10.61
N ARG A 61 13.36 19.37 -11.16
CA ARG A 61 13.18 19.04 -12.58
C ARG A 61 13.71 20.10 -13.53
N LYS A 62 13.81 21.35 -13.08
CA LYS A 62 14.40 22.48 -13.83
C LYS A 62 15.91 22.60 -13.58
N ALA A 63 16.53 21.58 -12.96
CA ALA A 63 17.97 21.49 -12.65
C ALA A 63 18.50 22.70 -11.86
N ARG A 64 17.70 23.20 -10.89
CA ARG A 64 18.12 24.28 -9.99
C ARG A 64 18.49 23.73 -8.62
N PRO A 65 19.57 24.21 -8.00
CA PRO A 65 19.86 23.94 -6.61
C PRO A 65 18.69 24.42 -5.74
N VAL A 66 18.12 23.51 -4.95
CA VAL A 66 16.97 23.78 -4.09
C VAL A 66 17.33 23.41 -2.66
N ARG A 67 17.05 24.31 -1.75
CA ARG A 67 17.16 24.05 -0.33
C ARG A 67 15.79 24.15 0.34
N LEU A 68 15.37 23.05 0.96
CA LEU A 68 14.21 22.99 1.83
C LEU A 68 14.65 23.33 3.26
N ALA A 69 14.15 24.42 3.83
CA ALA A 69 14.47 24.81 5.18
C ALA A 69 13.33 25.60 5.83
N PRO A 70 13.20 25.58 7.16
CA PRO A 70 12.30 26.49 7.85
C PRO A 70 12.82 27.93 7.75
N ALA A 71 11.91 28.87 7.55
CA ALA A 71 12.14 30.33 7.61
C ALA A 71 11.23 30.93 8.69
N PRO A 72 11.48 30.62 9.98
CA PRO A 72 10.57 30.96 11.07
C PRO A 72 10.49 32.44 11.37
N ARG A 73 11.45 33.25 10.87
CA ARG A 73 11.48 34.70 11.03
C ARG A 73 11.97 35.33 9.72
N TYR A 74 11.12 36.09 9.09
CA TYR A 74 11.51 37.00 8.01
C TYR A 74 10.81 38.34 8.22
N THR A 75 11.42 39.40 7.72
CA THR A 75 10.84 40.75 7.76
C THR A 75 10.56 41.22 6.34
N ASP A 76 9.36 41.79 6.12
CA ASP A 76 9.07 42.48 4.86
C ASP A 76 9.90 43.78 4.86
N ALA A 77 10.99 43.77 4.10
CA ALA A 77 12.02 44.79 4.16
C ALA A 77 11.83 45.90 3.10
N GLY A 78 10.77 45.82 2.30
CA GLY A 78 10.56 46.77 1.21
C GLY A 78 11.73 46.75 0.21
N ALA A 79 12.45 47.86 0.07
CA ALA A 79 13.58 47.97 -0.86
C ALA A 79 14.92 47.48 -0.28
N ASP A 80 15.00 47.32 1.04
CA ASP A 80 16.25 47.01 1.76
C ASP A 80 16.43 45.49 2.06
N GLY A 81 15.62 44.64 1.45
CA GLY A 81 15.72 43.19 1.60
C GLY A 81 16.95 42.58 0.95
N ASP A 82 17.35 41.38 1.40
CA ASP A 82 18.44 40.57 0.84
C ASP A 82 17.95 39.45 -0.08
N ALA A 83 16.64 39.17 -0.06
CA ALA A 83 15.98 38.16 -0.86
C ALA A 83 14.66 38.65 -1.46
N VAL A 84 14.24 37.99 -2.54
CA VAL A 84 12.89 38.13 -3.10
C VAL A 84 12.09 36.87 -2.77
N LEU A 85 10.96 37.03 -2.10
CA LEU A 85 10.03 35.98 -1.69
C LEU A 85 8.77 36.02 -2.55
N TYR A 86 8.44 34.92 -3.17
CA TYR A 86 7.19 34.68 -3.88
C TYR A 86 6.30 33.80 -3.02
N LEU A 87 5.05 34.16 -2.84
CA LEU A 87 4.12 33.43 -2.01
C LEU A 87 2.69 33.47 -2.55
N ALA A 88 1.96 32.37 -2.36
CA ALA A 88 0.53 32.25 -2.60
C ALA A 88 -0.14 31.67 -1.37
N THR A 89 -1.23 32.27 -0.92
CA THR A 89 -1.99 31.81 0.26
C THR A 89 -3.15 30.91 -0.18
N CYS A 90 -3.28 29.77 0.48
CA CYS A 90 -4.34 28.79 0.25
C CYS A 90 -5.23 28.72 1.50
N PRO A 91 -6.53 29.10 1.40
CA PRO A 91 -7.47 29.01 2.52
C PRO A 91 -7.68 27.58 2.98
N GLN A 92 -7.81 27.41 4.30
CA GLN A 92 -8.11 26.16 4.97
C GLN A 92 -9.43 26.28 5.77
N PRO A 93 -10.07 25.17 6.16
CA PRO A 93 -11.22 25.20 7.04
C PRO A 93 -10.93 25.92 8.36
N GLY A 94 -11.93 26.61 8.90
CA GLY A 94 -11.80 27.34 10.16
C GLY A 94 -11.02 28.66 10.09
N GLY A 95 -10.72 29.16 8.87
CA GLY A 95 -10.01 30.42 8.66
C GLY A 95 -8.49 30.31 8.74
N ALA A 96 -7.94 29.11 8.90
CA ALA A 96 -6.52 28.88 8.78
C ALA A 96 -6.04 29.06 7.33
N ILE A 97 -4.75 29.23 7.14
CA ILE A 97 -4.11 29.34 5.82
C ILE A 97 -2.90 28.43 5.74
N THR A 98 -2.61 27.94 4.54
CA THR A 98 -1.31 27.39 4.16
C THR A 98 -0.68 28.27 3.09
N VAL A 99 0.62 28.13 2.90
CA VAL A 99 1.37 28.97 1.96
C VAL A 99 2.18 28.11 1.02
N ILE A 100 2.11 28.45 -0.27
CA ILE A 100 3.04 27.98 -1.31
C ILE A 100 4.09 29.09 -1.46
N ALA A 101 5.37 28.78 -1.21
CA ALA A 101 6.40 29.81 -1.21
C ALA A 101 7.72 29.33 -1.81
N ALA A 102 8.47 30.29 -2.40
CA ALA A 102 9.85 30.11 -2.81
C ALA A 102 10.57 31.46 -2.77
N ALA A 103 11.85 31.47 -2.44
CA ALA A 103 12.66 32.66 -2.37
C ALA A 103 13.98 32.54 -3.14
N ALA A 104 14.50 33.65 -3.63
CA ALA A 104 15.79 33.75 -4.29
C ALA A 104 16.57 34.97 -3.75
N ALA A 105 17.90 34.94 -3.82
CA ALA A 105 18.73 36.07 -3.42
C ALA A 105 18.41 37.29 -4.27
N LEU A 106 18.41 38.48 -3.64
CA LEU A 106 18.14 39.72 -4.34
C LEU A 106 19.18 39.94 -5.46
N GLY A 107 18.71 40.34 -6.64
CA GLY A 107 19.55 40.50 -7.84
C GLY A 107 19.90 39.24 -8.58
N ASP A 108 19.54 38.07 -8.07
CA ASP A 108 19.63 36.79 -8.85
C ASP A 108 18.37 36.60 -9.70
N ARG A 109 18.35 37.27 -10.85
CA ARG A 109 17.17 37.30 -11.74
C ARG A 109 16.75 35.91 -12.21
N LEU A 110 17.70 34.99 -12.36
CA LEU A 110 17.42 33.68 -12.92
C LEU A 110 16.75 32.77 -11.87
N SER A 111 17.30 32.68 -10.66
CA SER A 111 16.69 31.96 -9.53
C SER A 111 15.34 32.57 -9.15
N ALA A 112 15.22 33.91 -9.19
CA ALA A 112 13.97 34.61 -8.93
C ALA A 112 12.87 34.26 -9.95
N ALA A 113 13.19 34.25 -11.24
CA ALA A 113 12.23 33.87 -12.29
C ALA A 113 11.75 32.44 -12.16
N VAL A 114 12.64 31.51 -11.83
CA VAL A 114 12.30 30.08 -11.65
C VAL A 114 11.49 29.85 -10.37
N ALA A 115 11.83 30.54 -9.27
CA ALA A 115 11.08 30.52 -8.02
C ALA A 115 9.64 31.03 -8.22
N MET A 116 9.49 32.17 -8.88
CA MET A 116 8.17 32.73 -9.22
C MET A 116 7.35 31.78 -10.06
N ALA A 117 7.93 31.21 -11.12
CA ALA A 117 7.23 30.29 -12.01
C ALA A 117 6.76 29.04 -11.25
N ALA A 118 7.59 28.47 -10.37
CA ALA A 118 7.20 27.30 -9.57
C ALA A 118 6.04 27.59 -8.63
N VAL A 119 6.04 28.74 -7.96
CA VAL A 119 4.91 29.16 -7.10
C VAL A 119 3.65 29.39 -7.93
N GLN A 120 3.76 30.01 -9.11
CA GLN A 120 2.62 30.24 -10.02
C GLN A 120 2.02 28.94 -10.53
N GLU A 121 2.84 27.97 -10.95
CA GLU A 121 2.40 26.65 -11.42
C GLU A 121 1.56 25.92 -10.35
N TRP A 122 2.03 25.92 -9.11
CA TRP A 122 1.31 25.28 -8.01
C TRP A 122 0.10 26.08 -7.52
N ALA A 123 0.17 27.41 -7.55
CA ALA A 123 -0.95 28.28 -7.24
C ALA A 123 -2.11 28.13 -8.26
N ALA A 124 -1.79 27.85 -9.53
CA ALA A 124 -2.78 27.65 -10.58
C ALA A 124 -3.66 26.40 -10.34
N VAL A 125 -3.10 25.37 -9.70
CA VAL A 125 -3.81 24.12 -9.36
C VAL A 125 -4.21 24.05 -7.89
N ALA A 126 -4.05 25.14 -7.13
CA ALA A 126 -4.52 25.21 -5.75
C ALA A 126 -6.05 25.14 -5.69
N GLY A 127 -6.58 24.41 -4.70
CA GLY A 127 -8.03 24.25 -4.56
C GLY A 127 -8.42 23.11 -3.62
N SER A 128 -9.72 23.01 -3.37
CA SER A 128 -10.28 21.95 -2.52
C SER A 128 -10.26 20.59 -3.23
N ARG A 129 -9.87 19.55 -2.51
CA ARG A 129 -9.82 18.17 -3.03
C ARG A 129 -10.35 17.15 -2.05
N VAL A 130 -10.74 16.01 -2.59
CA VAL A 130 -11.03 14.79 -1.84
C VAL A 130 -9.93 13.77 -2.12
N VAL A 131 -9.40 13.13 -1.08
CA VAL A 131 -8.50 11.99 -1.20
C VAL A 131 -9.25 10.72 -0.81
N LEU A 132 -9.31 9.75 -1.72
CA LEU A 132 -9.78 8.41 -1.45
C LEU A 132 -8.58 7.50 -1.23
N ALA A 133 -8.22 7.26 0.04
CA ALA A 133 -7.07 6.43 0.39
C ALA A 133 -7.48 4.96 0.55
N ALA A 134 -6.80 4.05 -0.15
CA ALA A 134 -6.88 2.62 0.09
C ALA A 134 -6.27 2.27 1.46
N GLY A 135 -6.69 1.12 2.03
CA GLY A 135 -6.02 0.55 3.20
C GLY A 135 -4.65 -0.03 2.87
N SER A 136 -3.95 -0.49 3.92
CA SER A 136 -2.63 -1.14 3.79
C SER A 136 -2.62 -2.26 2.73
N PRO A 137 -1.54 -2.38 1.94
CA PRO A 137 -1.39 -3.48 0.98
C PRO A 137 -1.13 -4.85 1.64
N TRP A 138 -0.80 -4.87 2.92
CA TRP A 138 -0.36 -6.06 3.64
C TRP A 138 -1.53 -6.79 4.30
N CYS A 139 -1.58 -8.11 4.12
CA CYS A 139 -2.58 -8.96 4.78
C CYS A 139 -2.16 -9.28 6.23
N ASN A 140 -3.14 -9.67 7.06
CA ASN A 140 -2.90 -10.03 8.45
C ASN A 140 -1.92 -11.20 8.61
N GLY A 141 -1.89 -12.13 7.64
CA GLY A 141 -0.94 -13.25 7.65
C GLY A 141 0.52 -12.80 7.50
N ALA A 142 0.79 -11.85 6.60
CA ALA A 142 2.11 -11.28 6.40
C ALA A 142 2.56 -10.46 7.62
N LEU A 143 1.68 -9.59 8.14
CA LEU A 143 1.95 -8.79 9.34
C LEU A 143 2.17 -9.66 10.59
N GLY A 144 1.39 -10.73 10.76
CA GLY A 144 1.55 -11.68 11.86
C GLY A 144 2.87 -12.45 11.80
N ALA A 145 3.33 -12.81 10.60
CA ALA A 145 4.63 -13.46 10.41
C ALA A 145 5.79 -12.50 10.71
N ALA A 146 5.69 -11.23 10.28
CA ALA A 146 6.66 -10.18 10.61
C ALA A 146 6.79 -10.00 12.12
N GLU A 147 5.67 -9.89 12.82
CA GLU A 147 5.65 -9.74 14.29
C GLU A 147 6.21 -10.98 15.00
N THR A 148 5.91 -12.17 14.49
CA THR A 148 6.49 -13.41 15.03
C THR A 148 7.99 -13.44 14.84
N CYS A 149 8.49 -13.01 13.67
CA CYS A 149 9.92 -12.91 13.37
C CYS A 149 10.62 -11.90 14.31
N ARG A 150 10.03 -10.72 14.48
CA ARG A 150 10.54 -9.66 15.36
C ARG A 150 10.68 -10.14 16.81
N ARG A 151 9.64 -10.81 17.35
CA ARG A 151 9.69 -11.39 18.70
C ARG A 151 10.75 -12.47 18.82
N ALA A 152 10.85 -13.35 17.81
CA ALA A 152 11.87 -14.39 17.77
C ALA A 152 13.27 -13.78 17.77
N ALA A 153 13.51 -12.77 16.94
CA ALA A 153 14.80 -12.07 16.89
C ALA A 153 15.15 -11.45 18.23
N ALA A 154 14.22 -10.69 18.85
CA ALA A 154 14.45 -10.06 20.16
C ALA A 154 14.75 -11.09 21.27
N GLU A 155 14.06 -12.23 21.27
CA GLU A 155 14.25 -13.28 22.27
C GLU A 155 15.57 -14.03 22.09
N HIS A 156 15.92 -14.38 20.85
CA HIS A 156 17.04 -15.28 20.56
C HIS A 156 18.36 -14.54 20.38
N SER A 157 18.37 -13.29 19.87
CA SER A 157 19.58 -12.45 19.78
C SER A 157 20.19 -12.19 21.15
N ALA A 158 19.37 -12.00 22.20
CA ALA A 158 19.84 -11.86 23.57
C ALA A 158 20.57 -13.11 24.11
N ARG A 159 20.38 -14.26 23.43
CA ARG A 159 21.04 -15.55 23.77
C ARG A 159 22.16 -15.89 22.78
N GLY A 160 22.57 -14.96 21.92
CA GLY A 160 23.63 -15.15 20.93
C GLY A 160 23.22 -16.09 19.77
N ARG A 161 21.91 -16.29 19.52
CA ARG A 161 21.41 -17.15 18.45
C ARG A 161 20.89 -16.30 17.30
N THR A 162 21.22 -16.68 16.08
CA THR A 162 20.71 -16.04 14.87
C THR A 162 19.35 -16.61 14.49
N VAL A 163 18.40 -15.74 14.14
CA VAL A 163 17.13 -16.16 13.53
C VAL A 163 17.28 -16.15 12.01
N ARG A 164 17.12 -17.33 11.40
CA ARG A 164 17.17 -17.51 9.94
C ARG A 164 15.77 -17.76 9.38
N VAL A 165 15.33 -16.91 8.45
CA VAL A 165 14.03 -17.06 7.80
C VAL A 165 14.22 -17.87 6.53
N LEU A 166 13.50 -18.98 6.41
CA LEU A 166 13.60 -19.88 5.26
C LEU A 166 12.72 -19.41 4.09
N GLY A 167 13.32 -18.78 3.11
CA GLY A 167 12.67 -18.20 1.95
C GLY A 167 12.34 -16.70 2.11
N PRO A 168 11.61 -16.12 1.15
CA PRO A 168 11.35 -14.68 1.15
C PRO A 168 10.39 -14.29 2.28
N LEU A 169 10.78 -13.27 3.03
CA LEU A 169 9.95 -12.64 4.05
C LEU A 169 9.14 -11.51 3.39
N SER A 170 7.85 -11.79 3.15
CA SER A 170 6.92 -10.79 2.58
C SER A 170 6.41 -9.88 3.71
N VAL A 171 7.10 -8.78 3.95
CA VAL A 171 6.83 -7.82 5.02
C VAL A 171 6.99 -6.38 4.52
N PRO A 172 6.42 -5.37 5.23
CA PRO A 172 6.66 -3.96 4.92
C PRO A 172 8.16 -3.64 4.90
N PRO A 173 8.62 -2.71 4.03
CA PRO A 173 10.04 -2.35 3.91
C PRO A 173 10.71 -1.96 5.24
N GLU A 174 9.98 -1.23 6.09
CA GLU A 174 10.48 -0.83 7.42
C GLU A 174 10.64 -2.02 8.36
N ALA A 175 9.68 -2.95 8.31
CA ALA A 175 9.78 -4.18 9.09
C ALA A 175 10.97 -5.04 8.60
N ALA A 176 11.24 -5.06 7.29
CA ALA A 176 12.43 -5.72 6.74
C ALA A 176 13.71 -5.07 7.29
N ALA A 177 13.81 -3.73 7.23
CA ALA A 177 14.96 -3.00 7.75
C ALA A 177 15.15 -3.19 9.27
N GLU A 178 14.05 -3.19 10.04
CA GLU A 178 14.09 -3.48 11.48
C GLU A 178 14.62 -4.91 11.74
N LEU A 179 14.16 -5.90 10.98
CA LEU A 179 14.60 -7.28 11.14
C LEU A 179 16.07 -7.46 10.77
N ASP A 180 16.55 -6.77 9.73
CA ASP A 180 17.97 -6.74 9.37
C ASP A 180 18.82 -6.16 10.50
N MET A 181 18.38 -5.06 11.14
CA MET A 181 19.06 -4.47 12.30
C MET A 181 19.05 -5.41 13.53
N LEU A 182 18.04 -6.27 13.66
CA LEU A 182 17.98 -7.29 14.71
C LEU A 182 18.80 -8.54 14.38
N GLY A 183 19.53 -8.55 13.25
CA GLY A 183 20.39 -9.66 12.84
C GLY A 183 19.63 -10.86 12.25
N VAL A 184 18.41 -10.66 11.75
CA VAL A 184 17.67 -11.71 11.04
C VAL A 184 18.29 -11.94 9.66
N VAL A 185 18.54 -13.21 9.32
CA VAL A 185 19.14 -13.59 8.04
C VAL A 185 18.12 -14.36 7.19
N GLN A 186 17.94 -13.98 5.95
CA GLN A 186 17.15 -14.78 5.01
C GLN A 186 18.04 -15.85 4.36
N VAL A 187 17.55 -17.10 4.36
CA VAL A 187 18.23 -18.25 3.76
C VAL A 187 17.31 -18.96 2.78
N THR A 188 17.89 -19.64 1.80
CA THR A 188 17.13 -20.38 0.78
C THR A 188 17.02 -21.88 1.07
N SER A 189 17.89 -22.40 1.94
CA SER A 189 17.97 -23.80 2.29
C SER A 189 18.21 -23.98 3.80
N LEU A 190 17.75 -25.09 4.35
CA LEU A 190 18.15 -25.50 5.70
C LEU A 190 19.65 -25.78 5.80
N ALA A 191 20.34 -26.10 4.70
CA ALA A 191 21.77 -26.30 4.66
C ALA A 191 22.55 -25.04 5.07
N ASP A 192 21.94 -23.85 4.90
CA ASP A 192 22.54 -22.58 5.31
C ASP A 192 22.43 -22.33 6.81
N ALA A 193 21.76 -23.23 7.57
CA ALA A 193 21.61 -23.11 9.01
C ALA A 193 22.83 -23.66 9.76
N GLU A 194 23.31 -22.89 10.73
CA GLU A 194 24.40 -23.26 11.62
C GLU A 194 23.88 -23.90 12.92
N GLU A 195 24.77 -24.56 13.66
CA GLU A 195 24.39 -25.12 14.94
C GLU A 195 24.02 -24.03 15.96
N GLY A 196 22.85 -24.18 16.57
CA GLY A 196 22.31 -23.21 17.52
C GLY A 196 21.41 -22.14 16.92
N ASP A 197 21.31 -22.06 15.57
CA ASP A 197 20.40 -21.15 14.90
C ASP A 197 18.93 -21.50 15.18
N VAL A 198 18.08 -20.51 15.01
CA VAL A 198 16.62 -20.63 15.06
C VAL A 198 16.05 -20.45 13.66
N ILE A 199 15.36 -21.45 13.16
CA ILE A 199 14.76 -21.42 11.83
C ILE A 199 13.34 -20.91 11.94
N LEU A 200 13.00 -19.85 11.18
CA LEU A 200 11.64 -19.37 11.08
C LEU A 200 11.02 -19.77 9.72
N PHE A 201 9.89 -20.46 9.78
CA PHE A 201 9.09 -20.73 8.60
C PHE A 201 8.18 -19.52 8.28
N PRO A 202 8.20 -18.99 7.05
CA PRO A 202 7.49 -17.75 6.69
C PRO A 202 5.97 -17.95 6.57
N ALA A 203 5.25 -16.85 6.36
CA ALA A 203 3.78 -16.81 6.27
C ALA A 203 3.18 -17.81 5.28
N HIS A 204 3.84 -18.07 4.16
CA HIS A 204 3.38 -19.02 3.15
C HIS A 204 3.69 -20.48 3.49
N GLY A 205 4.38 -20.72 4.62
CA GLY A 205 4.76 -22.05 5.07
C GLY A 205 5.88 -22.67 4.26
N VAL A 206 6.21 -23.90 4.60
CA VAL A 206 7.23 -24.72 3.93
C VAL A 206 6.67 -26.09 3.59
N SER A 207 7.35 -26.83 2.69
CA SER A 207 6.95 -28.17 2.29
C SER A 207 7.03 -29.17 3.45
N SER A 208 6.31 -30.28 3.31
CA SER A 208 6.36 -31.38 4.29
C SER A 208 7.77 -31.95 4.42
N GLN A 209 8.52 -31.99 3.33
CA GLN A 209 9.91 -32.47 3.32
C GLN A 209 10.83 -31.56 4.15
N VAL A 210 10.71 -30.23 3.98
CA VAL A 210 11.49 -29.26 4.76
C VAL A 210 11.17 -29.38 6.26
N ARG A 211 9.89 -29.61 6.62
CA ARG A 211 9.51 -29.83 8.03
C ARG A 211 10.13 -31.09 8.60
N ALA A 212 10.14 -32.18 7.83
CA ALA A 212 10.76 -33.44 8.24
C ALA A 212 12.28 -33.27 8.42
N GLU A 213 12.96 -32.66 7.43
CA GLU A 213 14.39 -32.38 7.49
C GLU A 213 14.77 -31.53 8.72
N ALA A 214 14.00 -30.46 9.00
CA ALA A 214 14.26 -29.64 10.17
C ALA A 214 14.11 -30.44 11.49
N ALA A 215 13.11 -31.33 11.56
CA ALA A 215 12.91 -32.19 12.71
C ALA A 215 14.01 -33.26 12.85
N GLU A 216 14.42 -33.92 11.75
CA GLU A 216 15.50 -34.90 11.72
C GLU A 216 16.84 -34.29 12.16
N ARG A 217 17.10 -33.02 11.78
CA ARG A 217 18.30 -32.27 12.19
C ARG A 217 18.20 -31.71 13.60
N GLY A 218 17.07 -31.84 14.28
CA GLY A 218 16.87 -31.29 15.63
C GLY A 218 16.92 -29.77 15.70
N LEU A 219 16.59 -29.06 14.60
CA LEU A 219 16.64 -27.60 14.54
C LEU A 219 15.54 -26.97 15.40
N VAL A 220 15.87 -25.84 16.05
CA VAL A 220 14.86 -25.03 16.73
C VAL A 220 14.03 -24.29 15.69
N VAL A 221 12.74 -24.64 15.61
CA VAL A 221 11.84 -24.07 14.60
C VAL A 221 10.77 -23.20 15.22
N ILE A 222 10.59 -22.00 14.66
CA ILE A 222 9.46 -21.12 14.91
C ILE A 222 8.59 -21.06 13.65
N ASP A 223 7.36 -21.52 13.76
CA ASP A 223 6.45 -21.58 12.63
C ASP A 223 5.55 -20.34 12.58
N ALA A 224 5.85 -19.41 11.65
CA ALA A 224 5.07 -18.21 11.39
C ALA A 224 4.09 -18.39 10.22
N THR A 225 3.78 -19.63 9.82
CA THR A 225 2.82 -19.91 8.75
C THR A 225 1.46 -19.28 9.04
N CYS A 226 0.92 -18.53 8.09
CA CYS A 226 -0.41 -17.94 8.18
C CYS A 226 -1.46 -19.04 8.47
N PRO A 227 -2.37 -18.83 9.43
CA PRO A 227 -3.39 -19.83 9.79
C PRO A 227 -4.24 -20.31 8.60
N LEU A 228 -4.50 -19.45 7.60
CA LEU A 228 -5.23 -19.84 6.39
C LEU A 228 -4.40 -20.76 5.49
N VAL A 229 -3.09 -20.53 5.39
CA VAL A 229 -2.16 -21.40 4.67
C VAL A 229 -2.05 -22.75 5.39
N ALA A 230 -1.89 -22.75 6.71
CA ALA A 230 -1.83 -23.97 7.51
C ALA A 230 -3.10 -24.83 7.33
N ARG A 231 -4.28 -24.20 7.39
CA ARG A 231 -5.57 -24.87 7.14
C ARG A 231 -5.66 -25.44 5.73
N ALA A 232 -5.16 -24.73 4.71
CA ALA A 232 -5.13 -25.22 3.34
C ALA A 232 -4.22 -26.46 3.22
N GLN A 233 -3.04 -26.43 3.83
CA GLN A 233 -2.14 -27.60 3.90
C GLN A 233 -2.80 -28.79 4.56
N GLU A 234 -3.45 -28.60 5.72
CA GLU A 234 -4.16 -29.65 6.43
C GLU A 234 -5.34 -30.18 5.62
N ALA A 235 -6.11 -29.29 4.95
CA ALA A 235 -7.24 -29.69 4.12
C ALA A 235 -6.78 -30.57 2.94
N ALA A 236 -5.70 -30.19 2.26
CA ALA A 236 -5.12 -30.98 1.18
C ALA A 236 -4.74 -32.40 1.67
N GLY A 237 -4.03 -32.49 2.80
CA GLY A 237 -3.65 -33.77 3.39
C GLY A 237 -4.85 -34.64 3.81
N ARG A 238 -5.88 -34.02 4.44
CA ARG A 238 -7.10 -34.75 4.84
C ARG A 238 -7.91 -35.27 3.65
N LEU A 239 -8.05 -34.43 2.59
CA LEU A 239 -8.77 -34.82 1.39
C LEU A 239 -8.06 -35.95 0.66
N ALA A 240 -6.75 -35.84 0.48
CA ALA A 240 -5.94 -36.89 -0.12
C ALA A 240 -5.98 -38.19 0.71
N GLY A 241 -5.88 -38.13 2.04
CA GLY A 241 -6.01 -39.28 2.93
C GLY A 241 -7.37 -39.99 2.87
N ARG A 242 -8.41 -39.31 2.35
CA ARG A 242 -9.72 -39.89 2.03
C ARG A 242 -9.81 -40.45 0.60
N GLY A 243 -8.70 -40.50 -0.13
CA GLY A 243 -8.64 -40.97 -1.50
C GLY A 243 -9.18 -39.95 -2.54
N GLN A 244 -9.31 -38.69 -2.18
CA GLN A 244 -9.68 -37.64 -3.12
C GLN A 244 -8.45 -37.19 -3.94
N HIS A 245 -8.64 -36.95 -5.23
CA HIS A 245 -7.68 -36.20 -6.01
C HIS A 245 -7.92 -34.72 -5.76
N VAL A 246 -6.91 -34.01 -5.27
CA VAL A 246 -7.04 -32.58 -4.89
C VAL A 246 -6.52 -31.69 -6.02
N VAL A 247 -7.38 -30.84 -6.55
CA VAL A 247 -7.02 -29.83 -7.52
C VAL A 247 -6.77 -28.52 -6.77
N LEU A 248 -5.51 -28.09 -6.70
CA LEU A 248 -5.13 -26.78 -6.16
C LEU A 248 -5.17 -25.75 -7.29
N ILE A 249 -6.19 -24.90 -7.29
CA ILE A 249 -6.30 -23.80 -8.26
C ILE A 249 -5.37 -22.68 -7.82
N GLY A 250 -4.34 -22.40 -8.62
CA GLY A 250 -3.31 -21.44 -8.28
C GLY A 250 -2.12 -21.47 -9.23
N GLN A 251 -1.11 -20.69 -8.91
CA GLN A 251 0.11 -20.58 -9.69
C GLN A 251 1.19 -21.50 -9.12
N PRO A 252 1.81 -22.39 -9.93
CA PRO A 252 2.84 -23.32 -9.45
C PRO A 252 4.04 -22.64 -8.79
N GLN A 253 4.39 -21.41 -9.25
CA GLN A 253 5.53 -20.64 -8.75
C GLN A 253 5.21 -19.86 -7.47
N ALA A 254 3.95 -19.76 -7.07
CA ALA A 254 3.59 -19.02 -5.88
C ALA A 254 4.07 -19.72 -4.60
N ALA A 255 4.54 -18.92 -3.64
CA ALA A 255 5.19 -19.42 -2.44
C ALA A 255 4.34 -20.42 -1.61
N ALA A 256 3.00 -20.30 -1.64
CA ALA A 256 2.09 -21.21 -0.92
C ALA A 256 1.74 -22.49 -1.69
N ALA A 257 2.04 -22.59 -2.99
CA ALA A 257 1.60 -23.72 -3.84
C ALA A 257 2.31 -25.03 -3.47
N ASN A 258 3.64 -25.04 -3.47
CA ASN A 258 4.44 -26.21 -3.12
C ASN A 258 4.23 -26.70 -1.68
N PRO A 259 4.18 -25.83 -0.66
CA PRO A 259 3.83 -26.23 0.70
C PRO A 259 2.51 -26.96 0.82
N ILE A 260 1.50 -26.60 0.03
CA ILE A 260 0.20 -27.28 0.02
C ILE A 260 0.29 -28.60 -0.77
N ALA A 261 0.88 -28.57 -1.97
CA ALA A 261 0.99 -29.75 -2.82
C ALA A 261 1.82 -30.87 -2.19
N SER A 262 2.86 -30.52 -1.42
CA SER A 262 3.73 -31.47 -0.73
C SER A 262 3.04 -32.29 0.37
N ARG A 263 1.81 -31.93 0.78
CA ARG A 263 1.04 -32.69 1.78
C ARG A 263 0.56 -34.03 1.28
N ALA A 264 0.43 -34.22 -0.04
CA ALA A 264 0.07 -35.47 -0.64
C ALA A 264 0.61 -35.54 -2.07
N VAL A 265 1.88 -35.91 -2.20
CA VAL A 265 2.56 -36.06 -3.48
C VAL A 265 1.83 -37.04 -4.37
N GLY A 266 1.59 -36.67 -5.63
CA GLY A 266 0.86 -37.52 -6.60
C GLY A 266 -0.67 -37.48 -6.48
N GLN A 267 -1.23 -36.87 -5.43
CA GLN A 267 -2.68 -36.70 -5.25
C GLN A 267 -3.12 -35.24 -5.30
N VAL A 268 -2.19 -34.29 -5.23
CA VAL A 268 -2.46 -32.86 -5.40
C VAL A 268 -1.89 -32.41 -6.74
N THR A 269 -2.74 -31.82 -7.59
CA THR A 269 -2.34 -31.25 -8.87
C THR A 269 -2.64 -29.75 -8.86
N ILE A 270 -1.64 -28.93 -9.21
CA ILE A 270 -1.81 -27.49 -9.33
C ILE A 270 -2.34 -27.17 -10.73
N VAL A 271 -3.43 -26.39 -10.80
CA VAL A 271 -4.07 -25.97 -12.05
C VAL A 271 -4.17 -24.44 -12.06
N GLU A 272 -3.48 -23.81 -13.01
CA GLU A 272 -3.42 -22.35 -13.11
C GLU A 272 -4.56 -21.74 -13.94
N ASN A 273 -4.97 -22.44 -14.99
CA ASN A 273 -5.93 -21.94 -15.98
C ASN A 273 -6.85 -23.04 -16.51
N THR A 274 -7.79 -22.65 -17.37
CA THR A 274 -8.75 -23.59 -17.97
C THR A 274 -8.09 -24.67 -18.83
N GLY A 275 -6.96 -24.37 -19.51
CA GLY A 275 -6.16 -25.34 -20.25
C GLY A 275 -5.59 -26.43 -19.35
N GLY A 276 -5.12 -26.08 -18.16
CA GLY A 276 -4.67 -27.04 -17.15
C GLY A 276 -5.80 -27.98 -16.71
N THR A 277 -7.04 -27.49 -16.67
CA THR A 277 -8.22 -28.34 -16.38
C THR A 277 -8.44 -29.39 -17.49
N THR A 278 -8.21 -29.01 -18.74
CA THR A 278 -8.32 -29.90 -19.88
C THR A 278 -7.23 -30.97 -19.87
N ALA A 279 -6.03 -30.64 -19.46
CA ALA A 279 -4.88 -31.54 -19.35
C ALA A 279 -4.93 -32.44 -18.09
N LEU A 280 -5.81 -32.14 -17.13
CA LEU A 280 -5.90 -32.84 -15.86
C LEU A 280 -6.28 -34.33 -16.10
N ASN A 281 -5.43 -35.23 -15.63
CA ASN A 281 -5.67 -36.66 -15.64
C ASN A 281 -5.86 -37.14 -14.20
N VAL A 282 -7.03 -37.69 -13.89
CA VAL A 282 -7.42 -38.19 -12.58
C VAL A 282 -7.80 -39.68 -12.66
N ARG A 283 -7.45 -40.44 -11.63
CA ARG A 283 -7.77 -41.87 -11.59
C ARG A 283 -9.26 -42.15 -11.42
N ASP A 284 -9.95 -41.30 -10.64
CA ASP A 284 -11.37 -41.46 -10.34
C ASP A 284 -12.07 -40.09 -10.43
N ALA A 285 -12.91 -39.95 -11.46
CA ALA A 285 -13.66 -38.74 -11.72
C ALA A 285 -14.73 -38.39 -10.66
N GLN A 286 -15.10 -39.39 -9.82
CA GLN A 286 -16.06 -39.22 -8.74
C GLN A 286 -15.42 -38.74 -7.43
N ARG A 287 -14.08 -38.80 -7.34
CA ARG A 287 -13.31 -38.45 -6.14
C ARG A 287 -12.38 -37.30 -6.36
N ILE A 288 -12.95 -36.15 -6.72
CA ILE A 288 -12.21 -34.90 -6.94
C ILE A 288 -12.66 -33.84 -5.93
N SER A 289 -11.70 -33.26 -5.27
CA SER A 289 -11.89 -32.03 -4.49
C SER A 289 -11.04 -30.90 -5.05
N TYR A 290 -11.54 -29.67 -5.03
CA TYR A 290 -10.73 -28.52 -5.42
C TYR A 290 -10.66 -27.49 -4.31
N MET A 291 -9.55 -26.77 -4.28
CA MET A 291 -9.29 -25.70 -3.34
C MET A 291 -8.52 -24.57 -4.02
N LEU A 292 -8.66 -23.37 -3.47
CA LEU A 292 -7.93 -22.21 -3.97
C LEU A 292 -6.64 -22.05 -3.16
N GLN A 293 -5.59 -21.69 -3.87
CA GLN A 293 -4.32 -21.28 -3.25
C GLN A 293 -4.53 -19.99 -2.45
N PRO A 294 -4.13 -19.93 -1.16
CA PRO A 294 -4.06 -18.68 -0.44
C PRO A 294 -3.16 -17.67 -1.17
N GLY A 295 -3.64 -16.42 -1.32
CA GLY A 295 -2.95 -15.41 -2.11
C GLY A 295 -3.53 -15.22 -3.53
N LEU A 296 -4.41 -16.11 -3.99
CA LEU A 296 -5.13 -15.96 -5.27
C LEU A 296 -6.48 -15.24 -5.03
N PRO A 297 -6.83 -14.19 -5.82
CA PRO A 297 -8.17 -13.64 -5.80
C PRO A 297 -9.23 -14.71 -6.17
N VAL A 298 -10.31 -14.78 -5.38
CA VAL A 298 -11.36 -15.79 -5.61
C VAL A 298 -11.99 -15.66 -6.99
N GLU A 299 -12.11 -14.45 -7.48
CA GLU A 299 -12.66 -14.11 -8.80
C GLU A 299 -11.80 -14.70 -9.94
N ALA A 300 -10.48 -14.73 -9.77
CA ALA A 300 -9.56 -15.28 -10.76
C ALA A 300 -9.73 -16.79 -10.95
N ALA A 301 -10.24 -17.49 -9.93
CA ALA A 301 -10.48 -18.94 -10.00
C ALA A 301 -11.79 -19.32 -10.67
N SER A 302 -12.72 -18.40 -10.92
CA SER A 302 -14.09 -18.68 -11.36
C SER A 302 -14.15 -19.45 -12.68
N GLY A 303 -13.34 -19.06 -13.66
CA GLY A 303 -13.25 -19.76 -14.97
C GLY A 303 -12.73 -21.19 -14.84
N VAL A 304 -11.70 -21.39 -14.01
CA VAL A 304 -11.11 -22.70 -13.75
C VAL A 304 -12.12 -23.60 -13.02
N ILE A 305 -12.82 -23.06 -12.02
CA ILE A 305 -13.88 -23.78 -11.29
C ILE A 305 -15.00 -24.19 -12.24
N GLY A 306 -15.44 -23.30 -13.14
CA GLY A 306 -16.46 -23.58 -14.14
C GLY A 306 -16.04 -24.70 -15.07
N ALA A 307 -14.84 -24.65 -15.64
CA ALA A 307 -14.28 -25.67 -16.51
C ALA A 307 -14.10 -27.02 -15.78
N LEU A 308 -13.64 -26.98 -14.52
CA LEU A 308 -13.48 -28.19 -13.70
C LEU A 308 -14.81 -28.89 -13.43
N ARG A 309 -15.85 -28.11 -13.04
CA ARG A 309 -17.19 -28.66 -12.78
C ARG A 309 -17.88 -29.18 -14.04
N SER A 310 -17.66 -28.52 -15.18
CA SER A 310 -18.18 -29.00 -16.46
C SER A 310 -17.58 -30.36 -16.86
N ARG A 311 -16.28 -30.53 -16.61
CA ARG A 311 -15.58 -31.80 -16.93
C ARG A 311 -15.80 -32.89 -15.87
N TYR A 312 -15.88 -32.49 -14.61
CA TYR A 312 -16.04 -33.35 -13.45
C TYR A 312 -17.20 -32.87 -12.57
N PRO A 313 -18.46 -33.23 -12.91
CA PRO A 313 -19.63 -32.71 -12.20
C PRO A 313 -19.68 -33.07 -10.70
N ALA A 314 -19.01 -34.18 -10.31
CA ALA A 314 -18.90 -34.60 -8.91
C ALA A 314 -17.84 -33.83 -8.11
N ALA A 315 -17.04 -32.95 -8.73
CA ALA A 315 -15.99 -32.22 -8.06
C ALA A 315 -16.53 -31.26 -6.97
N GLN A 316 -15.98 -31.35 -5.77
CA GLN A 316 -16.40 -30.59 -4.60
C GLN A 316 -15.36 -29.55 -4.19
N GLY A 317 -15.82 -28.31 -3.94
CA GLY A 317 -14.96 -27.26 -3.40
C GLY A 317 -14.86 -27.31 -1.87
N ILE A 318 -13.74 -26.80 -1.33
CA ILE A 318 -13.65 -26.60 0.12
C ILE A 318 -14.62 -25.51 0.58
N PRO A 319 -15.05 -25.53 1.86
CA PRO A 319 -15.92 -24.50 2.41
C PRO A 319 -15.31 -23.08 2.31
N PRO A 320 -16.13 -22.04 2.03
CA PRO A 320 -15.67 -20.65 1.93
C PRO A 320 -14.91 -20.12 3.14
N ALA A 321 -15.23 -20.60 4.35
CA ALA A 321 -14.53 -20.23 5.58
C ALA A 321 -13.03 -20.62 5.63
N GLY A 322 -12.57 -21.46 4.69
CA GLY A 322 -11.16 -21.81 4.53
C GLY A 322 -10.40 -20.98 3.49
N LEU A 323 -11.08 -20.04 2.80
CA LEU A 323 -10.48 -19.25 1.75
C LEU A 323 -9.77 -18.00 2.30
N CYS A 324 -8.69 -17.60 1.64
CA CYS A 324 -8.03 -16.32 1.86
C CYS A 324 -8.68 -15.25 0.97
N TYR A 325 -9.40 -14.31 1.55
CA TYR A 325 -10.06 -13.22 0.81
C TYR A 325 -9.20 -11.97 0.68
N ALA A 326 -8.06 -11.88 1.34
CA ALA A 326 -7.22 -10.68 1.32
C ALA A 326 -6.87 -10.18 -0.11
N PRO A 327 -6.54 -11.03 -1.10
CA PRO A 327 -6.30 -10.58 -2.46
C PRO A 327 -7.56 -10.07 -3.18
N SER A 328 -8.71 -10.70 -2.94
CA SER A 328 -10.01 -10.25 -3.48
C SER A 328 -10.41 -8.91 -2.89
N ASP A 329 -10.26 -8.73 -1.58
CA ASP A 329 -10.55 -7.49 -0.88
C ASP A 329 -9.64 -6.35 -1.38
N ARG A 330 -8.36 -6.65 -1.61
CA ARG A 330 -7.41 -5.70 -2.20
C ARG A 330 -7.85 -5.29 -3.61
N LEU A 331 -8.18 -6.25 -4.48
CA LEU A 331 -8.64 -5.97 -5.84
C LEU A 331 -9.94 -5.16 -5.84
N ALA A 332 -10.90 -5.50 -4.99
CA ALA A 332 -12.14 -4.76 -4.85
C ALA A 332 -11.91 -3.33 -4.32
N THR A 333 -10.95 -3.16 -3.39
CA THR A 333 -10.54 -1.85 -2.88
C THR A 333 -9.91 -1.00 -3.97
N VAL A 334 -8.97 -1.56 -4.76
CA VAL A 334 -8.35 -0.88 -5.91
C VAL A 334 -9.43 -0.39 -6.88
N ARG A 335 -10.39 -1.24 -7.24
CA ARG A 335 -11.50 -0.87 -8.11
C ARG A 335 -12.38 0.22 -7.52
N ALA A 336 -12.72 0.13 -6.23
CA ALA A 336 -13.56 1.12 -5.56
C ALA A 336 -12.90 2.51 -5.44
N VAL A 337 -11.58 2.55 -5.27
CA VAL A 337 -10.81 3.80 -5.31
C VAL A 337 -10.73 4.32 -6.74
N ALA A 338 -10.42 3.46 -7.71
CA ALA A 338 -10.26 3.82 -9.11
C ALA A 338 -11.54 4.43 -9.70
N THR A 339 -12.69 3.78 -9.49
CA THR A 339 -13.98 4.28 -10.01
C THR A 339 -14.49 5.55 -9.34
N GLY A 340 -13.97 5.88 -8.15
CA GLY A 340 -14.36 7.07 -7.39
C GLY A 340 -13.39 8.25 -7.54
N SER A 341 -12.38 8.17 -8.41
CA SER A 341 -11.31 9.16 -8.50
C SER A 341 -11.09 9.67 -9.93
N ASP A 342 -10.77 10.96 -10.06
CA ASP A 342 -10.37 11.57 -11.33
C ASP A 342 -8.94 11.16 -11.71
N LEU A 343 -8.08 10.99 -10.69
CA LEU A 343 -6.69 10.55 -10.81
C LEU A 343 -6.39 9.55 -9.70
N VAL A 344 -5.75 8.44 -10.03
CA VAL A 344 -5.21 7.48 -9.06
C VAL A 344 -3.69 7.57 -9.01
N LEU A 345 -3.14 7.87 -7.84
CA LEU A 345 -1.72 7.77 -7.53
C LEU A 345 -1.43 6.38 -6.95
N VAL A 346 -0.58 5.62 -7.62
CA VAL A 346 -0.07 4.34 -7.10
C VAL A 346 1.30 4.61 -6.47
N LEU A 347 1.35 4.54 -5.14
CA LEU A 347 2.49 4.94 -4.34
C LEU A 347 3.48 3.77 -4.15
N GLY A 348 4.77 4.06 -4.28
CA GLY A 348 5.87 3.10 -4.13
C GLY A 348 6.77 3.03 -5.36
N ASP A 349 7.70 2.06 -5.43
CA ASP A 349 8.57 1.91 -6.60
C ASP A 349 7.75 1.52 -7.85
N PRO A 350 7.69 2.38 -8.87
CA PRO A 350 6.93 2.11 -10.11
C PRO A 350 7.39 0.85 -10.86
N ARG A 351 8.62 0.40 -10.60
CA ARG A 351 9.21 -0.79 -11.24
C ARG A 351 8.88 -2.08 -10.50
N SER A 352 8.31 -2.01 -9.30
CA SER A 352 7.91 -3.20 -8.54
C SER A 352 6.79 -3.97 -9.26
N GLY A 353 6.78 -5.29 -9.13
CA GLY A 353 5.76 -6.14 -9.74
C GLY A 353 4.35 -5.82 -9.22
N ASP A 354 4.23 -5.58 -7.90
CA ASP A 354 2.96 -5.23 -7.27
C ASP A 354 2.45 -3.85 -7.72
N ALA A 355 3.32 -2.83 -7.82
CA ALA A 355 2.90 -1.51 -8.33
C ALA A 355 2.37 -1.62 -9.76
N ARG A 356 3.04 -2.36 -10.65
CA ARG A 356 2.58 -2.59 -12.02
C ARG A 356 1.23 -3.30 -12.07
N GLN A 357 1.01 -4.28 -11.18
CA GLN A 357 -0.25 -4.99 -11.08
C GLN A 357 -1.38 -4.06 -10.62
N VAL A 358 -1.16 -3.24 -9.59
CA VAL A 358 -2.12 -2.24 -9.11
C VAL A 358 -2.46 -1.22 -10.19
N VAL A 359 -1.45 -0.74 -10.94
CA VAL A 359 -1.64 0.16 -12.09
C VAL A 359 -2.55 -0.46 -13.15
N SER A 360 -2.29 -1.73 -13.52
CA SER A 360 -3.14 -2.45 -14.48
C SER A 360 -4.58 -2.55 -13.97
N GLN A 361 -4.77 -3.00 -12.74
CA GLN A 361 -6.10 -3.17 -12.14
C GLN A 361 -6.90 -1.87 -12.05
N ALA A 362 -6.22 -0.76 -11.74
CA ALA A 362 -6.86 0.55 -11.67
C ALA A 362 -7.21 1.10 -13.07
N ARG A 363 -6.35 0.85 -14.08
CA ARG A 363 -6.65 1.19 -15.49
C ARG A 363 -7.81 0.37 -16.05
N ASP A 364 -7.87 -0.92 -15.75
CA ASP A 364 -8.97 -1.81 -16.14
C ASP A 364 -10.31 -1.35 -15.53
N ALA A 365 -10.27 -0.62 -14.41
CA ALA A 365 -11.42 0.03 -13.80
C ALA A 365 -11.75 1.41 -14.43
N GLY A 366 -11.01 1.86 -15.45
CA GLY A 366 -11.24 3.09 -16.20
C GLY A 366 -10.58 4.34 -15.62
N ALA A 367 -9.70 4.24 -14.63
CA ALA A 367 -9.08 5.40 -14.00
C ALA A 367 -7.89 5.95 -14.81
N ARG A 368 -7.67 7.27 -14.73
CA ARG A 368 -6.38 7.89 -15.04
C ARG A 368 -5.39 7.51 -13.91
N VAL A 369 -4.29 6.85 -14.23
CA VAL A 369 -3.38 6.27 -13.22
C VAL A 369 -1.96 6.78 -13.41
N GLN A 370 -1.36 7.26 -12.31
CA GLN A 370 0.03 7.67 -12.23
C GLN A 370 0.76 6.85 -11.15
N PRO A 371 1.71 5.96 -11.50
CA PRO A 371 2.64 5.39 -10.54
C PRO A 371 3.66 6.45 -10.13
N ILE A 372 3.94 6.55 -8.81
CA ILE A 372 4.76 7.62 -8.26
C ILE A 372 5.55 7.14 -7.04
N GLY A 373 6.87 7.43 -7.04
CA GLY A 373 7.79 6.98 -5.99
C GLY A 373 7.89 7.93 -4.81
N THR A 374 7.90 9.22 -5.08
CA THR A 374 8.08 10.26 -4.07
C THR A 374 7.15 11.44 -4.29
N VAL A 375 6.89 12.21 -3.24
CA VAL A 375 6.08 13.43 -3.33
C VAL A 375 6.69 14.49 -4.26
N PHE A 376 8.01 14.47 -4.45
CA PHE A 376 8.73 15.38 -5.35
C PHE A 376 8.45 15.11 -6.83
N ASP A 377 7.97 13.90 -7.18
CA ASP A 377 7.67 13.50 -8.54
C ASP A 377 6.27 13.97 -9.01
N LEU A 378 5.42 14.43 -8.07
CA LEU A 378 4.12 14.99 -8.43
C LEU A 378 4.29 16.30 -9.21
N THR A 379 3.51 16.47 -10.27
CA THR A 379 3.55 17.67 -11.13
C THR A 379 2.22 18.39 -11.14
N PRO A 380 2.19 19.73 -11.35
CA PRO A 380 0.95 20.50 -11.37
C PRO A 380 -0.06 20.01 -12.40
N ASP A 381 0.40 19.64 -13.60
CA ASP A 381 -0.44 19.12 -14.70
C ASP A 381 -1.17 17.82 -14.35
N LEU A 382 -0.63 17.02 -13.44
CA LEU A 382 -1.34 15.84 -12.94
C LEU A 382 -2.57 16.20 -12.12
N LEU A 383 -2.55 17.36 -11.43
CA LEU A 383 -3.63 17.83 -10.57
C LEU A 383 -4.57 18.84 -11.26
N ASP A 384 -4.28 19.21 -12.51
CA ASP A 384 -5.14 20.14 -13.26
C ASP A 384 -6.51 19.49 -13.53
N GLY A 385 -7.57 20.20 -13.16
CA GLY A 385 -8.95 19.72 -13.24
C GLY A 385 -9.31 18.57 -12.29
N VAL A 386 -8.39 18.11 -11.43
CA VAL A 386 -8.60 16.99 -10.50
C VAL A 386 -9.23 17.46 -9.20
N THR A 387 -10.38 16.94 -8.87
CA THR A 387 -11.11 17.17 -7.61
C THR A 387 -10.99 16.00 -6.65
N THR A 388 -10.92 14.79 -7.16
CA THR A 388 -10.80 13.57 -6.36
C THR A 388 -9.55 12.79 -6.74
N VAL A 389 -8.65 12.63 -5.76
CA VAL A 389 -7.40 11.87 -5.89
C VAL A 389 -7.54 10.53 -5.18
N GLY A 390 -7.43 9.43 -5.91
CA GLY A 390 -7.27 8.10 -5.35
C GLY A 390 -5.81 7.87 -4.94
N MET A 391 -5.58 7.29 -3.77
CA MET A 391 -4.25 6.88 -3.33
C MET A 391 -4.23 5.40 -2.98
N ILE A 392 -3.35 4.65 -3.62
CA ILE A 392 -3.19 3.21 -3.43
C ILE A 392 -1.71 2.91 -3.21
N GLU A 393 -1.37 2.43 -2.03
CA GLU A 393 0.01 1.99 -1.74
C GLU A 393 0.27 0.62 -2.36
N SER A 394 1.41 0.48 -3.03
CA SER A 394 1.99 -0.82 -3.37
C SER A 394 2.77 -1.40 -2.19
N THR A 395 3.14 -2.68 -2.27
CA THR A 395 3.94 -3.33 -1.23
C THR A 395 5.38 -2.78 -1.13
N SER A 396 5.82 -2.00 -2.11
CA SER A 396 7.10 -1.29 -2.10
C SER A 396 7.03 0.13 -1.51
N ALA A 397 5.84 0.61 -1.14
CA ALA A 397 5.69 1.89 -0.48
C ALA A 397 6.27 1.83 0.95
N HIS A 398 7.11 2.81 1.30
CA HIS A 398 7.56 2.95 2.69
C HIS A 398 6.44 3.52 3.57
N SER A 399 6.49 3.28 4.87
CA SER A 399 5.50 3.80 5.80
C SER A 399 5.50 5.33 5.79
N GLY A 400 4.31 5.92 5.90
CA GLY A 400 4.15 7.37 5.86
C GLY A 400 4.19 7.99 4.47
N LEU A 401 4.43 7.25 3.38
CA LEU A 401 4.45 7.82 2.03
C LEU A 401 3.10 8.45 1.68
N ALA A 402 1.99 7.76 1.93
CA ALA A 402 0.66 8.32 1.71
C ALA A 402 0.42 9.56 2.58
N ALA A 403 0.89 9.59 3.83
CA ALA A 403 0.78 10.75 4.69
C ALA A 403 1.56 11.97 4.14
N GLN A 404 2.74 11.76 3.56
CA GLN A 404 3.51 12.81 2.89
C GLN A 404 2.73 13.42 1.72
N PHE A 405 2.12 12.59 0.86
CA PHE A 405 1.28 13.06 -0.24
C PHE A 405 0.03 13.81 0.25
N ILE A 406 -0.64 13.27 1.27
CA ILE A 406 -1.82 13.91 1.88
C ILE A 406 -1.44 15.29 2.44
N ALA A 407 -0.35 15.40 3.19
CA ALA A 407 0.12 16.66 3.73
C ALA A 407 0.46 17.67 2.62
N ALA A 408 1.20 17.24 1.60
CA ALA A 408 1.63 18.11 0.51
C ALA A 408 0.45 18.61 -0.34
N ILE A 409 -0.51 17.75 -0.68
CA ILE A 409 -1.73 18.11 -1.41
C ILE A 409 -2.63 19.00 -0.53
N GLY A 410 -2.69 18.74 0.79
CA GLY A 410 -3.38 19.61 1.74
C GLY A 410 -2.79 21.02 1.83
N GLY A 411 -1.50 21.18 1.51
CA GLY A 411 -0.85 22.48 1.37
C GLY A 411 -1.34 23.33 0.20
N LEU A 412 -2.04 22.72 -0.76
CA LEU A 412 -2.63 23.41 -1.92
C LEU A 412 -4.07 23.91 -1.68
N GLY A 413 -4.69 23.59 -0.56
CA GLY A 413 -6.05 23.99 -0.25
C GLY A 413 -6.78 23.00 0.66
N GLN A 414 -8.08 23.21 0.84
CA GLN A 414 -8.89 22.34 1.70
C GLN A 414 -8.85 20.90 1.21
N LEU A 415 -8.57 19.97 2.13
CA LEU A 415 -8.50 18.54 1.84
C LEU A 415 -9.46 17.74 2.72
N ASN A 416 -10.25 16.89 2.09
CA ASN A 416 -11.06 15.89 2.78
C ASN A 416 -10.49 14.49 2.48
N VAL A 417 -10.13 13.73 3.51
CA VAL A 417 -9.56 12.40 3.36
C VAL A 417 -10.58 11.33 3.77
N ALA A 418 -10.97 10.49 2.83
CA ALA A 418 -11.87 9.36 3.06
C ALA A 418 -11.12 8.04 2.82
N ARG A 419 -11.19 7.11 3.78
CA ARG A 419 -10.65 5.77 3.60
C ARG A 419 -11.65 4.91 2.84
N ARG A 420 -11.16 4.18 1.83
CA ARG A 420 -11.91 3.18 1.08
C ARG A 420 -11.25 1.83 1.31
N GLN A 421 -11.97 0.91 1.90
CA GLN A 421 -11.52 -0.47 2.08
C GLN A 421 -12.71 -1.40 1.94
N VAL A 422 -12.61 -2.37 1.04
CA VAL A 422 -13.55 -3.48 0.93
C VAL A 422 -13.00 -4.62 1.76
N ARG A 423 -13.82 -5.22 2.61
CA ARG A 423 -13.46 -6.38 3.41
C ARG A 423 -14.55 -7.42 3.28
N THR A 424 -14.18 -8.57 2.75
CA THR A 424 -15.00 -9.78 2.69
C THR A 424 -14.57 -10.76 3.79
N GLU A 425 -13.30 -10.68 4.21
CA GLU A 425 -12.80 -11.47 5.34
C GLU A 425 -13.58 -11.10 6.61
N PRO A 426 -14.12 -12.09 7.34
CA PRO A 426 -14.58 -11.84 8.68
C PRO A 426 -13.40 -11.25 9.48
N PRO A 427 -13.65 -10.27 10.39
CA PRO A 427 -12.61 -9.71 11.22
C PRO A 427 -11.80 -10.85 11.83
N ALA A 428 -10.47 -10.66 11.84
CA ALA A 428 -9.50 -11.66 12.30
C ALA A 428 -10.07 -12.42 13.50
N LEU A 429 -9.94 -13.74 13.47
CA LEU A 429 -10.44 -14.61 14.54
C LEU A 429 -10.04 -14.00 15.89
N GLU A 430 -10.91 -13.14 16.41
CA GLU A 430 -10.84 -12.76 17.81
C GLU A 430 -10.74 -14.05 18.58
N ASP A 431 -9.73 -14.12 19.38
CA ASP A 431 -9.39 -15.07 20.38
C ASP A 431 -10.38 -16.25 20.52
N ARG A 432 -9.87 -17.48 20.43
CA ARG A 432 -10.67 -18.71 20.71
C ARG A 432 -11.48 -18.59 21.99
N GLU A 433 -11.04 -17.78 22.95
CA GLU A 433 -11.75 -17.47 24.19
C GLU A 433 -12.97 -16.55 24.01
N GLY A 434 -12.92 -15.55 23.13
CA GLY A 434 -14.06 -14.69 22.81
C GLY A 434 -15.20 -15.45 22.14
N ARG A 435 -14.85 -16.40 21.26
CA ARG A 435 -15.83 -17.26 20.58
C ARG A 435 -16.46 -18.29 21.52
N ALA A 436 -15.68 -18.86 22.44
CA ALA A 436 -16.18 -19.78 23.47
C ALA A 436 -17.13 -19.05 24.45
N ARG A 437 -16.86 -17.78 24.78
CA ARG A 437 -17.75 -16.94 25.60
C ARG A 437 -19.05 -16.58 24.89
N ARG A 438 -19.05 -16.30 23.57
CA ARG A 438 -20.25 -16.00 22.78
C ARG A 438 -21.14 -17.24 22.59
N LEU A 439 -20.56 -18.41 22.34
CA LEU A 439 -21.30 -19.66 22.24
C LEU A 439 -21.97 -20.05 23.57
N ARG A 440 -21.32 -19.78 24.69
CA ARG A 440 -21.92 -19.99 26.03
C ARG A 440 -23.06 -19.00 26.38
N ARG A 441 -23.19 -17.87 25.63
CA ARG A 441 -24.26 -16.88 25.80
C ARG A 441 -25.43 -17.01 24.82
N GLY A 442 -25.57 -18.12 24.11
CA GLY A 442 -26.80 -18.48 23.37
C GLY A 442 -27.06 -17.67 22.07
N GLY A 443 -26.05 -17.08 21.44
CA GLY A 443 -26.22 -16.39 20.16
C GLY A 443 -26.29 -17.39 19.00
N ARG A 444 -27.39 -17.38 18.20
CA ARG A 444 -27.54 -18.13 16.95
C ARG A 444 -26.41 -17.73 15.97
N ALA A 445 -25.80 -18.74 15.35
CA ALA A 445 -24.85 -18.54 14.26
C ALA A 445 -25.55 -17.88 13.05
N PRO A 446 -24.92 -16.91 12.36
CA PRO A 446 -25.50 -16.36 11.13
C PRO A 446 -25.52 -17.41 10.02
N GLU A 447 -26.66 -17.57 9.36
CA GLU A 447 -26.83 -18.43 8.18
C GLU A 447 -25.95 -17.92 7.03
N TYR A 448 -25.16 -18.80 6.44
CA TYR A 448 -24.20 -18.50 5.38
C TYR A 448 -24.91 -18.55 4.01
N ARG A 449 -24.92 -17.42 3.30
CA ARG A 449 -25.37 -17.36 1.90
C ARG A 449 -24.28 -17.85 0.94
N SER A 450 -24.67 -18.62 -0.09
CA SER A 450 -23.74 -19.16 -1.10
C SER A 450 -23.08 -18.06 -1.93
N ALA A 451 -21.90 -18.31 -2.49
CA ALA A 451 -21.11 -17.35 -3.29
C ALA A 451 -21.90 -16.72 -4.46
N SER A 452 -22.92 -17.40 -4.98
CA SER A 452 -23.84 -16.87 -6.00
C SER A 452 -24.78 -15.75 -5.48
N ALA A 453 -25.09 -15.74 -4.18
CA ALA A 453 -25.93 -14.73 -3.57
C ALA A 453 -25.15 -13.42 -3.24
N VAL A 454 -23.83 -13.53 -3.03
CA VAL A 454 -22.96 -12.38 -2.74
C VAL A 454 -22.80 -11.44 -3.96
N ALA A 455 -22.94 -11.97 -5.18
CA ALA A 455 -22.88 -11.16 -6.40
C ALA A 455 -24.13 -10.28 -6.62
N ALA A 456 -25.28 -10.65 -6.03
CA ALA A 456 -26.53 -9.92 -6.20
C ALA A 456 -26.76 -8.80 -5.18
N ASP A 457 -26.14 -8.88 -3.98
CA ASP A 457 -26.36 -7.94 -2.87
C ASP A 457 -25.31 -6.79 -2.80
N ARG A 458 -24.55 -6.58 -3.87
CA ARG A 458 -23.49 -5.54 -3.96
C ARG A 458 -23.99 -4.10 -4.02
N ARG A 459 -25.31 -3.82 -3.84
CA ARG A 459 -25.85 -2.45 -3.96
C ARG A 459 -25.94 -1.65 -2.65
N THR A 460 -25.69 -2.24 -1.50
CA THR A 460 -25.86 -1.51 -0.22
C THR A 460 -24.82 -1.99 0.80
N GLY A 461 -23.78 -1.28 0.99
CA GLY A 461 -22.81 -1.57 2.06
C GLY A 461 -21.55 -0.71 2.05
N THR A 462 -21.61 0.53 1.58
CA THR A 462 -20.52 1.50 1.80
C THR A 462 -20.68 2.13 3.18
N ARG A 463 -19.97 1.63 4.17
CA ARG A 463 -19.75 2.40 5.41
C ARG A 463 -18.64 3.42 5.15
N THR A 464 -19.03 4.68 5.06
CA THR A 464 -18.12 5.82 5.13
C THR A 464 -17.81 6.09 6.60
N ALA A 465 -16.59 5.81 7.04
CA ALA A 465 -16.09 6.41 8.27
C ALA A 465 -15.47 7.76 7.89
N SER A 466 -16.17 8.84 8.14
CA SER A 466 -15.64 10.21 8.05
C SER A 466 -14.95 10.51 9.39
N THR A 467 -13.65 10.72 9.36
CA THR A 467 -12.92 11.30 10.49
C THR A 467 -12.50 12.70 10.06
N THR A 468 -13.18 13.71 10.58
CA THR A 468 -12.73 15.10 10.53
C THR A 468 -11.61 15.29 11.54
N ALA A 469 -10.47 15.71 11.10
CA ALA A 469 -9.41 16.32 11.89
C ALA A 469 -9.04 17.67 11.27
#